data_cbc452f1804be79f037cd782777ce8ed
#
_entry.id   cbc452f1804be79f037cd782777ce8ed
#
_cell.length_a   1.000
_cell.length_b   1.000
_cell.length_c   1.000
_cell.angle_alpha   90.00
_cell.angle_beta   90.00
_cell.angle_gamma   90.00
#
_symmetry.space_group_name_H-M   'P 1'
#
loop_
_entity.id
_entity.type
_entity.pdbx_description
1 polymer ?
#
loop_
_entity_poly.entity_id
_entity_poly.type
_entity_poly.pdbx_seq_one_letter_code
_entity_poly.pdbx_strand_id
1 'polypeptide(L)'
;VLFGPWTGGIGAAVGIFIRDMLFHGDPLLSLSAGVTANFAGFFLIGYISRRSLDWKKISTSVVVGGLVVTIGILLPTVLFPAESKIFTGLSSLDSILLFSATVVGSVLLIMAVAHFWPEWKNYGVASLIGLGVGSAIIGVAVWAYSQLFFSPGGIFKAPAPSYFILLWFVWTFATEIPFILVLG
;
A
#
# COMPACT_ATOMS: atom_id res chain seq x y z
N VAL A 1 -12.44 -11.03 -1.91
CA VAL A 1 -13.21 -10.57 -3.08
C VAL A 1 -14.39 -11.49 -3.34
N LEU A 2 -14.20 -12.81 -3.33
CA LEU A 2 -15.25 -13.81 -3.61
C LEU A 2 -16.49 -13.65 -2.69
N PHE A 3 -16.27 -13.43 -1.42
CA PHE A 3 -17.33 -13.36 -0.41
C PHE A 3 -17.87 -11.94 -0.14
N GLY A 4 -17.32 -10.93 -0.80
CA GLY A 4 -17.79 -9.55 -0.75
C GLY A 4 -16.90 -8.59 0.05
N PRO A 5 -17.21 -7.27 -0.03
CA PRO A 5 -16.38 -6.23 0.54
C PRO A 5 -16.25 -6.32 2.07
N TRP A 6 -17.34 -6.64 2.77
CA TRP A 6 -17.34 -6.75 4.22
C TRP A 6 -16.48 -7.91 4.70
N THR A 7 -16.60 -9.08 4.09
CA THR A 7 -15.80 -10.25 4.43
C THR A 7 -14.32 -10.02 4.17
N GLY A 8 -14.00 -9.39 3.01
CA GLY A 8 -12.63 -9.01 2.67
C GLY A 8 -12.05 -8.03 3.68
N GLY A 9 -12.76 -6.95 3.99
CA GLY A 9 -12.32 -5.93 4.95
C GLY A 9 -12.14 -6.47 6.37
N ILE A 10 -13.13 -7.21 6.89
CA ILE A 10 -13.05 -7.79 8.24
C ILE A 10 -11.95 -8.84 8.32
N GLY A 11 -11.85 -9.74 7.32
CA GLY A 11 -10.82 -10.77 7.30
C GLY A 11 -9.41 -10.18 7.30
N ALA A 12 -9.17 -9.16 6.47
CA ALA A 12 -7.90 -8.45 6.42
C ALA A 12 -7.58 -7.70 7.73
N ALA A 13 -8.59 -7.05 8.33
CA ALA A 13 -8.46 -6.36 9.61
C ALA A 13 -8.06 -7.30 10.74
N VAL A 14 -8.72 -8.46 10.83
CA VAL A 14 -8.40 -9.48 11.83
C VAL A 14 -7.01 -10.08 11.58
N GLY A 15 -6.70 -10.41 10.33
CA GLY A 15 -5.40 -10.99 9.97
C GLY A 15 -4.23 -10.08 10.33
N ILE A 16 -4.32 -8.79 9.97
CA ILE A 16 -3.26 -7.82 10.29
C ILE A 16 -3.14 -7.59 11.80
N PHE A 17 -4.27 -7.53 12.53
CA PHE A 17 -4.23 -7.38 13.99
C PHE A 17 -3.46 -8.53 14.65
N ILE A 18 -3.77 -9.77 14.27
CA ILE A 18 -3.06 -10.95 14.79
C ILE A 18 -1.57 -10.88 14.45
N ARG A 19 -1.24 -10.57 13.20
CA ARG A 19 0.15 -10.41 12.75
C ARG A 19 0.88 -9.35 13.57
N ASP A 20 0.29 -8.19 13.77
CA ASP A 20 0.90 -7.08 14.49
C ASP A 20 1.12 -7.39 15.97
N MET A 21 0.18 -8.13 16.60
CA MET A 21 0.35 -8.61 17.99
C MET A 21 1.53 -9.57 18.11
N LEU A 22 1.78 -10.38 17.10
CA LEU A 22 2.92 -11.31 17.09
C LEU A 22 4.26 -10.59 16.82
N PHE A 23 4.26 -9.50 16.06
CA PHE A 23 5.48 -8.80 15.63
C PHE A 23 5.93 -7.72 16.62
N HIS A 24 5.07 -6.78 16.96
CA HIS A 24 5.43 -5.64 17.79
C HIS A 24 4.58 -5.49 19.06
N GLY A 25 3.46 -6.21 19.17
CA GLY A 25 2.65 -6.28 20.39
C GLY A 25 1.96 -4.97 20.78
N ASP A 26 1.87 -3.97 19.90
CA ASP A 26 1.21 -2.70 20.19
C ASP A 26 -0.20 -2.66 19.58
N PRO A 27 -1.25 -2.89 20.40
CA PRO A 27 -2.62 -2.92 19.90
C PRO A 27 -3.12 -1.56 19.42
N LEU A 28 -2.63 -0.46 19.99
CA LEU A 28 -3.08 0.87 19.62
C LEU A 28 -2.53 1.29 18.25
N LEU A 29 -1.26 0.99 17.98
CA LEU A 29 -0.66 1.19 16.67
C LEU A 29 -1.35 0.31 15.63
N SER A 30 -1.58 -0.96 15.93
CA SER A 30 -2.27 -1.87 15.03
C SER A 30 -3.69 -1.40 14.70
N LEU A 31 -4.50 -1.04 15.71
CA LEU A 31 -5.88 -0.58 15.51
C LEU A 31 -5.93 0.74 14.73
N SER A 32 -5.06 1.68 15.03
CA SER A 32 -5.06 3.01 14.38
C SER A 32 -4.53 2.98 12.95
N ALA A 33 -3.53 2.16 12.65
CA ALA A 33 -2.88 2.10 11.34
C ALA A 33 -3.19 0.80 10.59
N GLY A 34 -2.71 -0.35 11.09
CA GLY A 34 -2.79 -1.63 10.38
C GLY A 34 -4.23 -2.08 10.09
N VAL A 35 -5.05 -2.17 11.15
CA VAL A 35 -6.45 -2.62 11.05
C VAL A 35 -7.28 -1.69 10.18
N THR A 36 -7.20 -0.39 10.43
CA THR A 36 -7.97 0.61 9.68
C THR A 36 -7.61 0.62 8.20
N ALA A 37 -6.32 0.56 7.88
CA ALA A 37 -5.83 0.56 6.51
C ALA A 37 -6.22 -0.71 5.75
N ASN A 38 -6.00 -1.87 6.36
CA ASN A 38 -6.33 -3.16 5.73
C ASN A 38 -7.84 -3.33 5.57
N PHE A 39 -8.63 -2.94 6.58
CA PHE A 39 -10.09 -2.94 6.42
C PHE A 39 -10.51 -2.08 5.23
N ALA A 40 -10.09 -0.81 5.19
CA ALA A 40 -10.47 0.12 4.12
C ALA A 40 -10.00 -0.35 2.74
N GLY A 41 -8.74 -0.79 2.63
CA GLY A 41 -8.15 -1.27 1.38
C GLY A 41 -8.89 -2.48 0.83
N PHE A 42 -9.04 -3.54 1.61
CA PHE A 42 -9.70 -4.79 1.17
C PHE A 42 -11.21 -4.63 1.00
N PHE A 43 -11.87 -3.76 1.78
CA PHE A 43 -13.25 -3.40 1.55
C PHE A 43 -13.42 -2.75 0.17
N LEU A 44 -12.57 -1.78 -0.18
CA LEU A 44 -12.58 -1.11 -1.48
C LEU A 44 -12.28 -2.09 -2.62
N ILE A 45 -11.33 -3.00 -2.47
CA ILE A 45 -11.05 -4.05 -3.46
C ILE A 45 -12.34 -4.85 -3.73
N GLY A 46 -12.98 -5.34 -2.67
CA GLY A 46 -14.21 -6.11 -2.80
C GLY A 46 -15.39 -5.31 -3.35
N TYR A 47 -15.47 -4.02 -3.06
CA TYR A 47 -16.52 -3.13 -3.54
C TYR A 47 -16.35 -2.77 -5.02
N ILE A 48 -15.14 -2.34 -5.42
CA ILE A 48 -14.86 -1.88 -6.78
C ILE A 48 -14.85 -3.05 -7.77
N SER A 49 -14.27 -4.20 -7.40
CA SER A 49 -14.19 -5.37 -8.28
C SER A 49 -15.56 -5.89 -8.75
N ARG A 50 -16.63 -5.57 -8.03
CA ARG A 50 -18.03 -5.94 -8.37
C ARG A 50 -18.75 -4.91 -9.22
N ARG A 51 -18.13 -3.78 -9.55
CA ARG A 51 -18.75 -2.72 -10.36
C ARG A 51 -18.45 -2.93 -11.83
N SER A 52 -19.38 -2.55 -12.69
CA SER A 52 -19.12 -2.41 -14.11
C SER A 52 -18.28 -1.15 -14.34
N LEU A 53 -17.06 -1.32 -14.79
CA LEU A 53 -16.13 -0.23 -14.97
C LEU A 53 -15.91 0.05 -16.46
N ASP A 54 -15.90 1.32 -16.85
CA ASP A 54 -15.53 1.73 -18.21
C ASP A 54 -14.01 1.59 -18.38
N TRP A 55 -13.60 0.54 -19.10
CA TRP A 55 -12.19 0.19 -19.25
C TRP A 55 -11.35 1.28 -19.90
N LYS A 56 -11.90 2.08 -20.82
CA LYS A 56 -11.15 3.17 -21.45
C LYS A 56 -10.73 4.25 -20.43
N LYS A 57 -11.65 4.63 -19.54
CA LYS A 57 -11.36 5.59 -18.47
C LYS A 57 -10.41 5.02 -17.44
N ILE A 58 -10.55 3.74 -17.14
CA ILE A 58 -9.77 3.08 -16.11
C ILE A 58 -8.35 2.80 -16.57
N SER A 59 -8.13 2.32 -17.79
CA SER A 59 -6.76 2.10 -18.29
C SER A 59 -5.94 3.37 -18.26
N THR A 60 -6.53 4.51 -18.62
CA THR A 60 -5.89 5.82 -18.47
C THR A 60 -5.58 6.12 -17.01
N SER A 61 -6.53 5.88 -16.10
CA SER A 61 -6.34 6.12 -14.66
C SER A 61 -5.27 5.21 -14.05
N VAL A 62 -5.19 3.95 -14.50
CA VAL A 62 -4.15 2.99 -14.06
C VAL A 62 -2.76 3.46 -14.50
N VAL A 63 -2.62 3.89 -15.75
CA VAL A 63 -1.34 4.40 -16.27
C VAL A 63 -0.94 5.69 -15.55
N VAL A 64 -1.85 6.64 -15.43
CA VAL A 64 -1.60 7.90 -14.71
C VAL A 64 -1.29 7.63 -13.25
N GLY A 65 -2.06 6.77 -12.57
CA GLY A 65 -1.81 6.38 -11.19
C GLY A 65 -0.44 5.70 -11.00
N GLY A 66 -0.07 4.79 -11.90
CA GLY A 66 1.25 4.17 -11.92
C GLY A 66 2.39 5.17 -12.07
N LEU A 67 2.24 6.16 -12.97
CA LEU A 67 3.20 7.24 -13.14
C LEU A 67 3.32 8.11 -11.87
N VAL A 68 2.19 8.49 -11.26
CA VAL A 68 2.17 9.28 -10.02
C VAL A 68 2.87 8.53 -8.89
N VAL A 69 2.59 7.23 -8.73
CA VAL A 69 3.26 6.41 -7.71
C VAL A 69 4.75 6.26 -8.00
N THR A 70 5.13 6.06 -9.27
CA THR A 70 6.55 5.98 -9.65
C THR A 70 7.29 7.28 -9.33
N ILE A 71 6.70 8.43 -9.65
CA ILE A 71 7.25 9.74 -9.29
C ILE A 71 7.33 9.88 -7.75
N GLY A 72 6.28 9.45 -7.05
CA GLY A 72 6.24 9.45 -5.58
C GLY A 72 7.33 8.58 -4.94
N ILE A 73 7.77 7.51 -5.61
CA ILE A 73 8.92 6.69 -5.20
C ILE A 73 10.24 7.42 -5.45
N LEU A 74 10.39 7.99 -6.63
CA LEU A 74 11.63 8.68 -7.03
C LEU A 74 11.88 9.90 -6.15
N LEU A 75 10.83 10.68 -5.87
CA LEU A 75 10.95 11.96 -5.17
C LEU A 75 11.59 11.82 -3.78
N PRO A 76 11.11 10.97 -2.85
CA PRO A 76 11.75 10.80 -1.56
C PRO A 76 13.15 10.22 -1.62
N THR A 77 13.38 9.28 -2.56
CA THR A 77 14.67 8.62 -2.69
C THR A 77 15.76 9.57 -3.20
N VAL A 78 15.38 10.54 -4.05
CA VAL A 78 16.28 11.57 -4.57
C VAL A 78 16.45 12.71 -3.57
N LEU A 79 15.37 13.18 -2.95
CA LEU A 79 15.40 14.32 -2.03
C LEU A 79 15.92 13.95 -0.63
N PHE A 80 15.69 12.71 -0.18
CA PHE A 80 16.03 12.23 1.16
C PHE A 80 16.78 10.87 1.08
N PRO A 81 17.96 10.82 0.43
CA PRO A 81 18.66 9.55 0.19
C PRO A 81 19.15 8.86 1.48
N ALA A 82 19.58 9.64 2.47
CA ALA A 82 20.05 9.10 3.74
C ALA A 82 18.92 8.47 4.55
N GLU A 83 17.80 9.17 4.64
CA GLU A 83 16.60 8.74 5.36
C GLU A 83 15.95 7.54 4.67
N SER A 84 15.89 7.55 3.34
CA SER A 84 15.39 6.43 2.54
C SER A 84 16.23 5.18 2.80
N LYS A 85 17.57 5.29 2.83
CA LYS A 85 18.48 4.17 3.14
C LYS A 85 18.27 3.65 4.57
N ILE A 86 18.12 4.52 5.56
CA ILE A 86 17.84 4.11 6.94
C ILE A 86 16.52 3.35 7.02
N PHE A 87 15.49 3.83 6.31
CA PHE A 87 14.16 3.25 6.34
C PHE A 87 14.09 1.91 5.61
N THR A 88 14.67 1.82 4.40
CA THR A 88 14.55 0.64 3.53
C THR A 88 15.65 -0.38 3.74
N GLY A 89 16.77 0.00 4.32
CA GLY A 89 18.00 -0.80 4.34
C GLY A 89 18.71 -0.91 2.99
N LEU A 90 18.21 -0.25 1.94
CA LEU A 90 18.67 -0.34 0.56
C LEU A 90 19.41 0.94 0.17
N SER A 91 20.33 0.84 -0.80
CA SER A 91 20.88 2.03 -1.44
C SER A 91 19.79 2.79 -2.21
N SER A 92 20.02 4.08 -2.48
CA SER A 92 19.07 4.88 -3.26
C SER A 92 18.79 4.27 -4.63
N LEU A 93 19.82 3.75 -5.30
CA LEU A 93 19.68 3.09 -6.59
C LEU A 93 18.86 1.80 -6.49
N ASP A 94 19.15 0.95 -5.51
CA ASP A 94 18.43 -0.30 -5.31
C ASP A 94 16.94 -0.03 -4.96
N SER A 95 16.67 0.98 -4.15
CA SER A 95 15.30 1.40 -3.81
C SER A 95 14.55 1.87 -5.06
N ILE A 96 15.17 2.71 -5.89
CA ILE A 96 14.58 3.19 -7.15
C ILE A 96 14.28 2.01 -8.08
N LEU A 97 15.28 1.14 -8.30
CA LEU A 97 15.12 -0.01 -9.19
C LEU A 97 14.04 -0.97 -8.70
N LEU A 98 14.10 -1.36 -7.42
CA LEU A 98 13.16 -2.33 -6.84
C LEU A 98 11.73 -1.79 -6.88
N PHE A 99 11.50 -0.61 -6.34
CA PHE A 99 10.14 -0.07 -6.23
C PHE A 99 9.56 0.33 -7.58
N SER A 100 10.36 0.94 -8.46
CA SER A 100 9.89 1.26 -9.81
C SER A 100 9.59 0.01 -10.61
N ALA A 101 10.45 -1.02 -10.55
CA ALA A 101 10.21 -2.30 -11.21
C ALA A 101 8.95 -2.98 -10.67
N THR A 102 8.70 -2.93 -9.36
CA THR A 102 7.49 -3.48 -8.73
C THR A 102 6.22 -2.78 -9.23
N VAL A 103 6.21 -1.43 -9.25
CA VAL A 103 5.04 -0.68 -9.70
C VAL A 103 4.82 -0.86 -11.21
N VAL A 104 5.86 -0.71 -12.02
CA VAL A 104 5.77 -0.91 -13.48
C VAL A 104 5.35 -2.34 -13.81
N GLY A 105 5.97 -3.33 -13.16
CA GLY A 105 5.62 -4.75 -13.33
C GLY A 105 4.16 -5.02 -12.96
N SER A 106 3.65 -4.41 -11.89
CA SER A 106 2.25 -4.54 -11.47
C SER A 106 1.28 -3.92 -12.48
N VAL A 107 1.59 -2.73 -13.02
CA VAL A 107 0.79 -2.09 -14.07
C VAL A 107 0.79 -2.97 -15.33
N LEU A 108 1.94 -3.45 -15.76
CA LEU A 108 2.05 -4.35 -16.93
C LEU A 108 1.27 -5.66 -16.71
N LEU A 109 1.35 -6.24 -15.52
CA LEU A 109 0.58 -7.43 -15.17
C LEU A 109 -0.93 -7.17 -15.26
N ILE A 110 -1.42 -6.06 -14.70
CA ILE A 110 -2.84 -5.69 -14.78
C ILE A 110 -3.27 -5.51 -16.25
N MET A 111 -2.46 -4.85 -17.06
CA MET A 111 -2.76 -4.67 -18.49
C MET A 111 -2.78 -6.01 -19.25
N ALA A 112 -1.83 -6.90 -18.96
CA ALA A 112 -1.78 -8.24 -19.55
C ALA A 112 -3.01 -9.07 -19.13
N VAL A 113 -3.34 -9.10 -17.83
CA VAL A 113 -4.52 -9.79 -17.31
C VAL A 113 -5.79 -9.21 -17.94
N ALA A 114 -5.92 -7.90 -18.03
CA ALA A 114 -7.08 -7.27 -18.67
C ALA A 114 -7.23 -7.61 -20.16
N HIS A 115 -6.13 -7.89 -20.85
CA HIS A 115 -6.13 -8.30 -22.25
C HIS A 115 -6.47 -9.78 -22.42
N PHE A 116 -5.81 -10.68 -21.67
CA PHE A 116 -5.96 -12.13 -21.83
C PHE A 116 -7.13 -12.71 -21.02
N TRP A 117 -7.49 -12.10 -19.91
CA TRP A 117 -8.56 -12.52 -18.99
C TRP A 117 -9.44 -11.31 -18.60
N PRO A 118 -10.30 -10.83 -19.51
CA PRO A 118 -11.09 -9.61 -19.28
C PRO A 118 -11.98 -9.61 -18.04
N GLU A 119 -12.37 -10.80 -17.55
CA GLU A 119 -13.16 -10.99 -16.34
C GLU A 119 -12.44 -10.54 -15.06
N TRP A 120 -11.10 -10.57 -15.06
CA TRP A 120 -10.27 -10.18 -13.91
C TRP A 120 -9.82 -8.71 -13.92
N LYS A 121 -10.11 -7.97 -15.00
CA LYS A 121 -9.67 -6.58 -15.14
C LYS A 121 -10.11 -5.66 -14.00
N ASN A 122 -11.35 -5.85 -13.51
CA ASN A 122 -11.89 -5.04 -12.43
C ASN A 122 -11.17 -5.30 -11.10
N TYR A 123 -10.74 -6.54 -10.87
CA TYR A 123 -9.96 -6.91 -9.70
C TYR A 123 -8.59 -6.22 -9.69
N GLY A 124 -7.85 -6.23 -10.80
CA GLY A 124 -6.55 -5.58 -10.90
C GLY A 124 -6.63 -4.08 -10.58
N VAL A 125 -7.62 -3.39 -11.15
CA VAL A 125 -7.85 -1.96 -10.87
C VAL A 125 -8.28 -1.72 -9.42
N ALA A 126 -9.19 -2.57 -8.92
CA ALA A 126 -9.64 -2.49 -7.53
C ALA A 126 -8.47 -2.65 -6.55
N SER A 127 -7.54 -3.56 -6.86
CA SER A 127 -6.33 -3.80 -6.07
C SER A 127 -5.43 -2.57 -6.01
N LEU A 128 -5.20 -1.89 -7.14
CA LEU A 128 -4.42 -0.64 -7.17
C LEU A 128 -5.07 0.44 -6.29
N ILE A 129 -6.38 0.66 -6.45
CA ILE A 129 -7.10 1.70 -5.71
C ILE A 129 -7.16 1.35 -4.22
N GLY A 130 -7.57 0.13 -3.90
CA GLY A 130 -7.71 -0.29 -2.51
C GLY A 130 -6.38 -0.28 -1.76
N LEU A 131 -5.32 -0.81 -2.37
CA LEU A 131 -3.99 -0.77 -1.76
C LEU A 131 -3.44 0.66 -1.67
N GLY A 132 -3.68 1.49 -2.69
CA GLY A 132 -3.30 2.90 -2.65
C GLY A 132 -3.94 3.64 -1.47
N VAL A 133 -5.24 3.44 -1.24
CA VAL A 133 -5.94 4.01 -0.08
C VAL A 133 -5.43 3.41 1.23
N GLY A 134 -5.28 2.10 1.32
CA GLY A 134 -4.72 1.44 2.50
C GLY A 134 -3.32 1.95 2.85
N SER A 135 -2.43 2.03 1.87
CA SER A 135 -1.07 2.55 2.05
C SER A 135 -1.04 4.02 2.48
N ALA A 136 -1.96 4.85 1.95
CA ALA A 136 -2.09 6.24 2.37
C ALA A 136 -2.55 6.35 3.83
N ILE A 137 -3.50 5.52 4.25
CA ILE A 137 -3.95 5.46 5.65
C ILE A 137 -2.79 5.03 6.55
N ILE A 138 -2.02 4.00 6.19
CA ILE A 138 -0.84 3.57 6.96
C ILE A 138 0.16 4.73 7.09
N GLY A 139 0.51 5.39 6.00
CA GLY A 139 1.47 6.49 6.03
C GLY A 139 1.07 7.59 7.01
N VAL A 140 -0.18 8.05 6.93
CA VAL A 140 -0.70 9.11 7.79
C VAL A 140 -0.86 8.63 9.23
N ALA A 141 -1.43 7.44 9.45
CA ALA A 141 -1.74 6.94 10.79
C ALA A 141 -0.46 6.61 11.59
N VAL A 142 0.53 5.97 10.95
CA VAL A 142 1.82 5.67 11.60
C VAL A 142 2.58 6.95 11.93
N TRP A 143 2.57 7.92 11.02
CA TRP A 143 3.15 9.22 11.29
C TRP A 143 2.45 9.91 12.47
N ALA A 144 1.12 10.01 12.45
CA ALA A 144 0.34 10.63 13.53
C ALA A 144 0.56 9.90 14.87
N TYR A 145 0.61 8.56 14.85
CA TYR A 145 0.93 7.77 16.03
C TYR A 145 2.29 8.15 16.61
N SER A 146 3.31 8.32 15.76
CA SER A 146 4.64 8.71 16.19
C SER A 146 4.71 10.09 16.84
N GLN A 147 3.77 11.00 16.51
CA GLN A 147 3.70 12.33 17.14
C GLN A 147 3.15 12.28 18.56
N LEU A 148 2.32 11.28 18.86
CA LEU A 148 1.59 11.17 20.13
C LEU A 148 2.23 10.16 21.09
N PHE A 149 2.80 9.08 20.55
CA PHE A 149 3.25 7.91 21.30
C PHE A 149 4.73 7.60 21.02
N PHE A 150 5.62 8.48 21.42
CA PHE A 150 7.06 8.24 21.35
C PHE A 150 7.67 8.15 22.76
N SER A 151 8.62 7.24 22.93
CA SER A 151 9.39 7.10 24.17
C SER A 151 10.74 6.44 23.89
N PRO A 152 11.75 6.62 24.76
CA PRO A 152 13.08 6.03 24.55
C PRO A 152 13.10 4.50 24.40
N GLY A 153 12.12 3.79 25.00
CA GLY A 153 11.97 2.33 24.93
C GLY A 153 10.85 1.88 24.00
N GLY A 154 10.11 2.79 23.37
CA GLY A 154 9.00 2.47 22.48
C GLY A 154 9.40 2.17 21.05
N ILE A 155 8.39 1.90 20.23
CA ILE A 155 8.55 1.67 18.77
C ILE A 155 9.16 2.92 18.10
N PHE A 156 8.66 4.09 18.49
CA PHE A 156 9.21 5.38 18.06
C PHE A 156 9.99 6.03 19.21
N LYS A 157 11.28 6.28 19.00
CA LYS A 157 12.16 6.94 19.98
C LYS A 157 12.01 8.46 19.94
N ALA A 158 11.51 9.01 18.84
CA ALA A 158 11.23 10.43 18.60
C ALA A 158 10.08 10.56 17.59
N PRO A 159 9.41 11.74 17.53
CA PRO A 159 8.42 12.00 16.49
C PRO A 159 9.02 11.87 15.10
N ALA A 160 8.35 11.12 14.23
CA ALA A 160 8.80 10.94 12.85
C ALA A 160 8.59 12.23 12.03
N PRO A 161 9.54 12.64 11.19
CA PRO A 161 9.36 13.75 10.27
C PRO A 161 8.21 13.50 9.28
N SER A 162 7.56 14.56 8.79
CA SER A 162 6.38 14.45 7.92
C SER A 162 6.62 13.72 6.60
N TYR A 163 7.84 13.74 6.06
CA TYR A 163 8.16 12.99 4.84
C TYR A 163 8.08 11.47 5.03
N PHE A 164 8.07 10.96 6.27
CA PHE A 164 7.83 9.55 6.55
C PHE A 164 6.44 9.08 6.11
N ILE A 165 5.44 9.97 6.02
CA ILE A 165 4.13 9.64 5.46
C ILE A 165 4.31 9.05 4.06
N LEU A 166 5.14 9.68 3.23
CA LEU A 166 5.40 9.25 1.88
C LEU A 166 6.24 7.97 1.82
N LEU A 167 7.25 7.84 2.70
CA LEU A 167 8.06 6.62 2.78
C LEU A 167 7.22 5.40 3.19
N TRP A 168 6.38 5.52 4.22
CA TRP A 168 5.45 4.46 4.63
C TRP A 168 4.46 4.11 3.53
N PHE A 169 3.89 5.12 2.86
CA PHE A 169 3.00 4.90 1.72
C PHE A 169 3.67 4.07 0.62
N VAL A 170 4.84 4.52 0.16
CA VAL A 170 5.56 3.86 -0.94
C VAL A 170 5.99 2.46 -0.56
N TRP A 171 6.54 2.30 0.65
CA TRP A 171 6.97 0.99 1.14
C TRP A 171 5.81 0.00 1.15
N THR A 172 4.70 0.35 1.79
CA THR A 172 3.53 -0.53 1.88
C THR A 172 2.97 -0.85 0.49
N PHE A 173 2.77 0.17 -0.34
CA PHE A 173 2.24 -0.02 -1.68
C PHE A 173 3.14 -0.92 -2.53
N ALA A 174 4.43 -0.62 -2.62
CA ALA A 174 5.35 -1.33 -3.49
C ALA A 174 5.63 -2.77 -3.04
N THR A 175 5.63 -3.03 -1.74
CA THR A 175 5.87 -4.39 -1.23
C THR A 175 4.63 -5.27 -1.29
N GLU A 176 3.42 -4.71 -1.20
CA GLU A 176 2.19 -5.49 -1.13
C GLU A 176 1.49 -5.70 -2.47
N ILE A 177 1.68 -4.79 -3.45
CA ILE A 177 0.93 -4.86 -4.72
C ILE A 177 1.16 -6.17 -5.49
N PRO A 178 2.37 -6.75 -5.61
CA PRO A 178 2.55 -8.02 -6.29
C PRO A 178 1.79 -9.17 -5.61
N PHE A 179 1.80 -9.18 -4.28
CA PHE A 179 1.13 -10.24 -3.52
C PHE A 179 -0.39 -10.19 -3.70
N ILE A 180 -0.98 -9.00 -3.66
CA ILE A 180 -2.43 -8.83 -3.88
C ILE A 180 -2.82 -9.27 -5.28
N LEU A 181 -2.02 -8.95 -6.30
CA LEU A 181 -2.33 -9.33 -7.69
C LEU A 181 -2.17 -10.82 -7.96
N VAL A 182 -1.27 -11.51 -7.27
CA VAL A 182 -0.97 -12.94 -7.50
C VAL A 182 -1.74 -13.86 -6.57
N LEU A 183 -1.92 -13.48 -5.30
CA LEU A 183 -2.49 -14.33 -4.25
C LEU A 183 -3.92 -13.93 -3.84
N GLY A 184 -4.38 -12.76 -4.20
CA GLY A 184 -5.70 -12.22 -3.84
C GLY A 184 -6.78 -12.47 -4.87
#